data_d5fdc40957ebdba1448fbd283f6cfddc
#
_entry.id   d5fdc40957ebdba1448fbd283f6cfddc
#
_cell.length_a   1.000
_cell.length_b   1.000
_cell.length_c   1.000
_cell.angle_alpha   90.00
_cell.angle_beta   90.00
_cell.angle_gamma   90.00
#
_symmetry.space_group_name_H-M   'P 1'
#
loop_
_entity.id
_entity.type
_entity.pdbx_description
1 polymer ?
#
loop_
_entity_poly.entity_id
_entity_poly.type
_entity_poly.pdbx_seq_one_letter_code
_entity_poly.pdbx_strand_id
1 'polypeptide(L)'
;MAPEQFGNPAARELGYCPCCGYLTLSEAQPGSYEVCPVCHWMDDPIQFSDVEYVSDTNHVSLQAARENFETVGAASEAVVEDTREPDEPRDPNWPY
;
A
#
# COMPACT_ATOMS: atom_id res chain seq x y z
N MET A 1 15.10 -21.32 -8.27
CA MET A 1 14.90 -20.90 -8.24
C MET A 1 14.77 -20.16 -7.78
N ALA A 2 14.92 -19.77 -7.90
CA ALA A 2 14.88 -19.09 -7.51
C ALA A 2 14.27 -18.57 -7.09
N PRO A 3 13.71 -18.46 -7.04
CA PRO A 3 12.97 -17.63 -6.77
C PRO A 3 13.09 -16.92 -5.81
N GLU A 4 13.54 -16.99 -5.39
CA GLU A 4 13.75 -16.48 -4.63
C GLU A 4 14.06 -15.35 -4.74
N GLN A 5 14.66 -15.24 -5.29
CA GLN A 5 15.02 -14.13 -5.60
C GLN A 5 14.06 -13.29 -5.58
N PHE A 6 13.23 -13.63 -5.33
CA PHE A 6 12.27 -13.00 -5.41
C PHE A 6 11.99 -12.10 -4.36
N GLY A 7 12.57 -12.05 -3.37
CA GLY A 7 12.36 -11.34 -2.29
C GLY A 7 11.60 -10.08 -2.41
N ASN A 8 12.21 -9.02 -2.80
CA ASN A 8 11.56 -7.76 -2.85
C ASN A 8 10.56 -7.64 -3.89
N PRO A 9 10.83 -8.12 -5.06
CA PRO A 9 9.79 -8.06 -6.06
C PRO A 9 8.58 -8.85 -5.65
N ALA A 10 8.78 -9.81 -4.77
CA ALA A 10 7.68 -10.64 -4.37
C ALA A 10 6.55 -9.84 -3.77
N ALA A 11 6.86 -8.78 -3.06
CA ALA A 11 5.83 -7.98 -2.44
C ALA A 11 4.88 -7.41 -3.48
N ARG A 12 5.42 -6.99 -4.60
CA ARG A 12 4.58 -6.41 -5.62
C ARG A 12 3.87 -7.46 -6.41
N GLU A 13 4.52 -8.59 -6.60
CA GLU A 13 3.94 -9.65 -7.41
C GLU A 13 2.78 -10.33 -6.72
N LEU A 14 2.63 -10.13 -5.44
CA LEU A 14 1.58 -10.77 -4.69
C LEU A 14 0.46 -9.83 -4.29
N GLY A 15 0.46 -8.60 -4.77
CA GLY A 15 -0.65 -7.71 -4.49
C GLY A 15 -0.65 -7.08 -3.10
N TYR A 16 0.50 -7.01 -2.48
CA TYR A 16 0.60 -6.33 -1.18
C TYR A 16 0.42 -4.83 -1.39
N CYS A 17 -0.35 -4.21 -0.50
CA CYS A 17 -0.61 -2.78 -0.58
C CYS A 17 0.68 -1.99 -0.30
N PRO A 18 1.06 -1.05 -1.15
CA PRO A 18 2.30 -0.30 -0.93
C PRO A 18 2.26 0.58 0.32
N CYS A 19 1.09 0.87 0.84
CA CYS A 19 0.96 1.69 2.04
C CYS A 19 1.00 0.86 3.31
N CYS A 20 0.07 -0.09 3.48
CA CYS A 20 -0.04 -0.82 4.73
C CYS A 20 0.63 -2.20 4.70
N GLY A 21 0.95 -2.70 3.52
CA GLY A 21 1.66 -3.97 3.40
C GLY A 21 0.78 -5.21 3.44
N TYR A 22 -0.52 -5.07 3.61
CA TYR A 22 -1.40 -6.24 3.65
C TYR A 22 -1.81 -6.67 2.25
N LEU A 23 -2.06 -7.97 2.09
CA LEU A 23 -2.35 -8.56 0.78
C LEU A 23 -3.80 -8.28 0.42
N THR A 24 -4.08 -7.07 -0.04
CA THR A 24 -5.44 -6.60 -0.27
C THR A 24 -5.76 -6.26 -1.71
N LEU A 25 -4.74 -6.21 -2.58
CA LEU A 25 -4.96 -5.79 -3.95
C LEU A 25 -4.99 -7.01 -4.86
N SER A 26 -5.86 -6.97 -5.87
CA SER A 26 -5.99 -8.11 -6.77
C SER A 26 -4.92 -8.11 -7.85
N GLU A 27 -4.31 -6.95 -8.11
CA GLU A 27 -3.25 -6.86 -9.10
C GLU A 27 -1.91 -7.07 -8.44
N ALA A 28 -1.08 -7.89 -9.08
CA ALA A 28 0.21 -8.22 -8.51
C ALA A 28 1.19 -7.06 -8.54
N GLN A 29 1.02 -6.15 -9.50
CA GLN A 29 1.98 -5.05 -9.66
C GLN A 29 1.34 -3.74 -9.26
N PRO A 30 2.12 -2.78 -8.75
CA PRO A 30 1.54 -1.50 -8.37
C PRO A 30 1.01 -0.75 -9.60
N GLY A 31 0.05 0.12 -9.37
CA GLY A 31 -0.50 0.94 -10.42
C GLY A 31 -1.86 0.51 -10.91
N SER A 32 -2.54 -0.31 -10.13
CA SER A 32 -3.86 -0.81 -10.52
C SER A 32 -4.97 0.22 -10.28
N TYR A 33 -4.70 1.24 -9.48
CA TYR A 33 -5.70 2.21 -9.02
C TYR A 33 -6.80 1.57 -8.17
N GLU A 34 -6.56 0.34 -7.70
CA GLU A 34 -7.48 -0.26 -6.72
C GLU A 34 -7.33 0.44 -5.39
N VAL A 35 -8.40 0.47 -4.62
CA VAL A 35 -8.37 1.06 -3.29
C VAL A 35 -8.25 -0.06 -2.26
N CYS A 36 -7.24 0.04 -1.41
CA CYS A 36 -7.03 -0.95 -0.35
C CYS A 36 -8.13 -0.84 0.68
N PRO A 37 -8.86 -1.91 0.97
CA PRO A 37 -9.93 -1.82 1.96
C PRO A 37 -9.44 -1.66 3.40
N VAL A 38 -8.16 -1.95 3.66
CA VAL A 38 -7.63 -1.81 5.01
C VAL A 38 -7.23 -0.38 5.30
N CYS A 39 -6.44 0.27 4.44
CA CYS A 39 -5.95 1.62 4.71
C CYS A 39 -6.56 2.68 3.81
N HIS A 40 -7.29 2.26 2.78
CA HIS A 40 -7.95 3.15 1.81
C HIS A 40 -6.95 3.91 0.92
N TRP A 41 -5.76 3.35 0.73
CA TRP A 41 -4.80 3.89 -0.23
C TRP A 41 -5.22 3.47 -1.63
N MET A 42 -5.24 4.42 -2.57
CA MET A 42 -5.47 4.07 -3.97
C MET A 42 -4.11 3.82 -4.63
N ASP A 43 -3.97 2.69 -5.32
CA ASP A 43 -2.70 2.19 -5.83
C ASP A 43 -2.25 2.99 -7.06
N ASP A 44 -1.68 4.15 -6.83
CA ASP A 44 -1.26 5.10 -7.85
C ASP A 44 0.19 4.80 -8.26
N PRO A 45 0.43 4.49 -9.55
CA PRO A 45 1.79 4.12 -9.98
C PRO A 45 2.78 5.25 -9.87
N ILE A 46 2.33 6.49 -10.02
CA ILE A 46 3.24 7.63 -9.93
C ILE A 46 3.70 7.80 -8.50
N GLN A 47 2.78 7.67 -7.55
CA GLN A 47 3.15 7.77 -6.14
C GLN A 47 3.98 6.59 -5.69
N PHE A 48 3.81 5.44 -6.32
CA PHE A 48 4.65 4.30 -5.99
C PHE A 48 6.10 4.56 -6.41
N SER A 49 6.31 5.16 -7.58
CA SER A 49 7.68 5.42 -8.03
C SER A 49 8.29 6.66 -7.37
N ASP A 50 7.47 7.58 -6.87
CA ASP A 50 7.98 8.77 -6.17
C ASP A 50 7.22 8.88 -4.86
N VAL A 51 7.78 8.33 -3.80
CA VAL A 51 7.07 8.17 -2.53
C VAL A 51 6.83 9.50 -1.82
N GLU A 52 7.49 10.57 -2.28
CA GLU A 52 7.28 11.89 -1.68
C GLU A 52 6.29 12.74 -2.46
N TYR A 53 5.78 12.22 -3.58
CA TYR A 53 4.88 12.99 -4.42
C TYR A 53 3.47 12.98 -3.86
N VAL A 54 2.88 14.16 -3.72
CA VAL A 54 1.50 14.30 -3.28
C VAL A 54 0.65 14.44 -4.53
N SER A 55 -0.32 13.55 -4.72
CA SER A 55 -1.18 13.59 -5.89
C SER A 55 -2.61 13.87 -5.48
N ASP A 56 -3.43 14.23 -6.47
CA ASP A 56 -4.85 14.41 -6.23
C ASP A 56 -5.55 13.09 -5.95
N THR A 57 -4.91 11.98 -6.29
CA THR A 57 -5.50 10.66 -6.08
C THR A 57 -5.68 10.37 -4.60
N ASN A 58 -4.64 10.60 -3.81
CA ASN A 58 -4.68 10.28 -2.39
C ASN A 58 -4.54 11.49 -1.48
N HIS A 59 -4.19 12.64 -2.04
CA HIS A 59 -4.04 13.90 -1.32
C HIS A 59 -2.90 13.91 -0.29
N VAL A 60 -2.18 12.81 -0.18
CA VAL A 60 -0.96 12.71 0.63
C VAL A 60 0.04 11.90 -0.17
N SER A 61 1.31 11.98 0.20
CA SER A 61 2.33 11.16 -0.44
C SER A 61 2.27 9.74 0.10
N LEU A 62 2.88 8.79 -0.61
CA LEU A 62 2.93 7.43 -0.12
C LEU A 62 3.71 7.35 1.18
N GLN A 63 4.79 8.13 1.30
CA GLN A 63 5.57 8.15 2.51
C GLN A 63 4.72 8.63 3.69
N ALA A 64 3.95 9.72 3.49
CA ALA A 64 3.06 10.21 4.53
C ALA A 64 1.96 9.21 4.85
N ALA A 65 1.44 8.53 3.82
CA ALA A 65 0.38 7.55 4.03
C ALA A 65 0.86 6.39 4.90
N ARG A 66 2.10 5.95 4.70
CA ARG A 66 2.67 4.88 5.52
C ARG A 66 2.76 5.30 6.98
N GLU A 67 3.18 6.54 7.21
CA GLU A 67 3.26 7.06 8.57
C GLU A 67 1.87 7.22 9.18
N ASN A 68 0.92 7.68 8.38
CA ASN A 68 -0.45 7.83 8.86
C ASN A 68 -1.05 6.48 9.25
N PHE A 69 -0.74 5.45 8.47
CA PHE A 69 -1.27 4.13 8.81
C PHE A 69 -0.76 3.68 10.17
N GLU A 70 0.49 3.99 10.50
CA GLU A 70 1.04 3.59 11.80
C GLU A 70 0.37 4.33 12.95
N THR A 71 -0.14 5.53 12.70
CA THR A 71 -0.72 6.33 13.78
C THR A 71 -2.23 6.23 13.87
N VAL A 72 -2.93 6.17 12.73
CA VAL A 72 -4.40 6.18 12.74
C VAL A 72 -5.03 5.02 11.98
N GLY A 73 -4.24 4.12 11.41
CA GLY A 73 -4.77 2.96 10.72
C GLY A 73 -5.35 3.26 9.34
N ALA A 74 -4.98 4.38 8.75
CA ALA A 74 -5.49 4.80 7.45
C ALA A 74 -4.42 5.57 6.71
N ALA A 75 -4.55 5.63 5.38
CA ALA A 75 -3.61 6.37 4.55
C ALA A 75 -3.65 7.87 4.86
N SER A 76 -4.80 8.37 5.32
CA SER A 76 -4.90 9.76 5.76
C SER A 76 -6.06 9.83 6.75
N GLU A 77 -6.09 10.92 7.53
CA GLU A 77 -7.17 11.08 8.50
C GLU A 77 -8.52 11.22 7.81
N ALA A 78 -8.53 11.72 6.59
CA ALA A 78 -9.76 11.93 5.86
C ALA A 78 -10.49 10.64 5.52
N VAL A 79 -9.78 9.51 5.49
CA VAL A 79 -10.35 8.23 5.07
C VAL A 79 -10.43 7.21 6.20
N VAL A 80 -10.22 7.64 7.44
CA VAL A 80 -10.21 6.72 8.57
C VAL A 80 -11.50 5.90 8.66
N GLU A 81 -12.63 6.52 8.36
CA GLU A 81 -13.92 5.85 8.50
C GLU A 81 -14.18 4.83 7.39
N ASP A 82 -13.34 4.83 6.36
CA ASP A 82 -13.48 3.90 5.25
C ASP A 82 -12.55 2.70 5.36
N THR A 83 -11.86 2.54 6.49
CA THR A 83 -10.89 1.47 6.69
C THR A 83 -11.49 0.33 7.47
N ARG A 84 -10.77 -0.79 7.52
CA ARG A 84 -11.17 -1.92 8.36
C ARG A 84 -9.92 -2.61 8.88
N GLU A 85 -10.11 -3.47 9.86
CA GLU A 85 -9.03 -4.29 10.36
C GLU A 85 -8.61 -5.29 9.29
N PRO A 86 -7.33 -5.59 9.17
CA PRO A 86 -6.87 -6.54 8.16
C PRO A 86 -7.12 -7.98 8.57
N ASP A 87 -7.56 -8.79 7.61
CA ASP A 87 -7.62 -10.23 7.77
C ASP A 87 -6.55 -10.90 6.94
N GLU A 88 -5.86 -10.16 6.10
CA GLU A 88 -4.92 -10.69 5.13
C GLU A 88 -3.52 -10.78 5.71
N PRO A 89 -2.66 -11.62 5.14
CA PRO A 89 -1.26 -11.64 5.57
C PRO A 89 -0.56 -10.35 5.17
N ARG A 90 0.48 -10.01 5.91
CA ARG A 90 1.26 -8.82 5.66
C ARG A 90 2.56 -9.19 4.99
N ASP A 91 3.02 -8.32 4.10
CA ASP A 91 4.29 -8.51 3.42
C ASP A 91 5.40 -8.65 4.47
N PRO A 92 6.18 -9.75 4.42
CA PRO A 92 7.28 -9.91 5.38
C PRO A 92 8.36 -8.85 5.25
N ASN A 93 8.36 -8.11 4.13
CA ASN A 93 9.33 -7.02 3.96
C ASN A 93 8.83 -5.69 4.51
N TRP A 94 7.59 -5.62 4.97
CA TRP A 94 7.07 -4.40 5.57
C TRP A 94 7.67 -4.25 6.96
N PRO A 95 7.99 -3.07 7.42
CA PRO A 95 7.73 -1.77 6.79
C PRO A 95 8.73 -1.46 5.69
N TYR A 96 8.25 -0.69 4.75
CA TYR A 96 9.06 -0.36 3.57
C TYR A 96 10.01 0.82 3.78
#